data_c37ce8629800c9faa2fb7e35d0d01fcd
#
_entry.id   c37ce8629800c9faa2fb7e35d0d01fcd
#
_cell.length_a   1.000
_cell.length_b   1.000
_cell.length_c   1.000
_cell.angle_alpha   90.00
_cell.angle_beta   90.00
_cell.angle_gamma   90.00
#
_symmetry.space_group_name_H-M   'P 1'
#
loop_
_entity.id
_entity.type
_entity.pdbx_description
1 polymer ?
#
loop_
_entity_poly.entity_id
_entity_poly.type
_entity_poly.pdbx_seq_one_letter_code
_entity_poly.pdbx_strand_id
1 'polypeptide(L)'
;DDSLSVSIKSGYAISNNLGGLMIWALGYDYIGGEQKLIQSMKYNYLTAAVDPNPEKYSISILNYPNPFNSQTNFRYNVNENSDVSIVIYDVKGAVVKHLVNEYQTKGPRIVTWNVTADIGKTVSSGVYLYQARIGGSVLTKKMIYLK
;
A
#
# COMPACT_ATOMS: atom_id res chain seq x y z
N ASP A 1 -4.27 -31.83 14.00
CA ASP A 1 -3.91 -31.72 12.57
C ASP A 1 -2.43 -32.11 12.39
N ASP A 2 -2.13 -32.79 11.30
CA ASP A 2 -0.77 -33.07 10.87
C ASP A 2 -0.36 -32.16 9.70
N SER A 3 0.89 -32.22 9.29
CA SER A 3 1.41 -31.37 8.22
C SER A 3 0.70 -31.62 6.86
N LEU A 4 0.21 -32.83 6.61
CA LEU A 4 -0.54 -33.14 5.41
C LEU A 4 -1.92 -32.49 5.40
N SER A 5 -2.63 -32.55 6.51
CA SER A 5 -3.95 -31.92 6.71
C SER A 5 -3.85 -30.41 6.57
N VAL A 6 -2.80 -29.79 7.13
CA VAL A 6 -2.53 -28.35 7.00
C VAL A 6 -2.21 -27.97 5.55
N SER A 7 -1.46 -28.80 4.84
CA SER A 7 -1.16 -28.59 3.41
C SER A 7 -2.44 -28.58 2.55
N ILE A 8 -3.34 -29.55 2.77
CA ILE A 8 -4.63 -29.63 2.05
C ILE A 8 -5.51 -28.43 2.34
N LYS A 9 -5.61 -28.00 3.62
CA LYS A 9 -6.37 -26.80 4.03
C LYS A 9 -5.78 -25.52 3.42
N SER A 10 -4.48 -25.43 3.34
CA SER A 10 -3.79 -24.30 2.70
C SER A 10 -4.11 -24.24 1.20
N GLY A 11 -4.05 -25.38 0.50
CA GLY A 11 -4.42 -25.47 -0.91
C GLY A 11 -5.88 -25.08 -1.17
N TYR A 12 -6.80 -25.52 -0.31
CA TYR A 12 -8.20 -25.12 -0.38
C TYR A 12 -8.40 -23.61 -0.20
N ALA A 13 -7.74 -23.02 0.78
CA ALA A 13 -7.82 -21.59 1.03
C ALA A 13 -7.31 -20.76 -0.16
N ILE A 14 -6.22 -21.17 -0.77
CA ILE A 14 -5.66 -20.53 -1.97
C ILE A 14 -6.62 -20.66 -3.15
N SER A 15 -7.13 -21.88 -3.42
CA SER A 15 -8.03 -22.15 -4.56
C SER A 15 -9.35 -21.37 -4.47
N ASN A 16 -9.80 -21.04 -3.25
CA ASN A 16 -11.04 -20.30 -3.01
C ASN A 16 -10.82 -18.83 -2.65
N ASN A 17 -9.59 -18.32 -2.84
CA ASN A 17 -9.21 -16.92 -2.57
C ASN A 17 -9.61 -16.45 -1.16
N LEU A 18 -9.43 -17.30 -0.16
CA LEU A 18 -9.70 -16.96 1.23
C LEU A 18 -8.57 -16.09 1.78
N GLY A 19 -8.90 -15.08 2.60
CA GLY A 19 -7.97 -14.06 3.09
C GLY A 19 -6.88 -14.58 4.06
N GLY A 20 -6.85 -15.87 4.40
CA GLY A 20 -5.82 -16.47 5.24
C GLY A 20 -6.26 -17.71 5.97
N LEU A 21 -5.34 -18.26 6.76
CA LEU A 21 -5.55 -19.37 7.68
C LEU A 21 -5.34 -18.89 9.12
N MET A 22 -6.19 -19.35 10.03
CA MET A 22 -6.03 -19.07 11.45
C MET A 22 -5.39 -20.27 12.16
N ILE A 23 -4.39 -20.00 12.98
CA ILE A 23 -3.81 -21.00 13.89
C ILE A 23 -4.38 -20.77 15.28
N TRP A 24 -5.05 -21.81 15.81
CA TRP A 24 -5.48 -21.85 17.20
C TRP A 24 -4.45 -22.64 18.01
N ALA A 25 -3.95 -22.03 19.11
CA ALA A 25 -3.00 -22.65 20.05
C ALA A 25 -1.61 -22.98 19.48
N LEU A 26 -0.84 -21.96 19.20
CA LEU A 26 0.56 -22.02 18.71
C LEU A 26 1.52 -22.89 19.53
N GLY A 27 1.24 -23.14 20.81
CA GLY A 27 2.13 -23.90 21.70
C GLY A 27 2.11 -25.42 21.52
N TYR A 28 1.13 -25.94 20.79
CA TYR A 28 0.96 -27.40 20.62
C TYR A 28 1.66 -27.99 19.40
N ASP A 29 2.28 -27.14 18.58
CA ASP A 29 2.97 -27.53 17.33
C ASP A 29 4.47 -27.77 17.51
N TYR A 30 4.96 -27.66 18.75
CA TYR A 30 6.40 -27.76 19.01
C TYR A 30 6.85 -29.22 19.22
N ILE A 31 7.39 -29.85 18.16
CA ILE A 31 7.86 -31.24 18.18
C ILE A 31 9.35 -31.25 17.75
N GLY A 32 10.23 -31.71 18.65
CA GLY A 32 11.65 -31.89 18.34
C GLY A 32 12.40 -30.59 18.02
N GLY A 33 11.99 -29.46 18.62
CA GLY A 33 12.64 -28.16 18.39
C GLY A 33 12.09 -27.36 17.22
N GLU A 34 11.07 -27.84 16.51
CA GLU A 34 10.51 -27.21 15.31
C GLU A 34 8.99 -27.10 15.36
N GLN A 35 8.45 -26.04 14.78
CA GLN A 35 7.00 -25.81 14.59
C GLN A 35 6.57 -26.32 13.20
N LYS A 36 6.38 -27.63 13.07
CA LYS A 36 6.13 -28.27 11.77
C LYS A 36 4.87 -27.82 11.06
N LEU A 37 3.78 -27.57 11.78
CA LEU A 37 2.52 -27.13 11.17
C LEU A 37 2.63 -25.69 10.64
N ILE A 38 3.30 -24.80 11.39
CA ILE A 38 3.58 -23.43 10.96
C ILE A 38 4.49 -23.44 9.74
N GLN A 39 5.52 -24.26 9.70
CA GLN A 39 6.40 -24.40 8.55
C GLN A 39 5.64 -24.92 7.32
N SER A 40 4.75 -25.91 7.49
CA SER A 40 3.90 -26.42 6.41
C SER A 40 2.95 -25.35 5.87
N MET A 41 2.31 -24.55 6.72
CA MET A 41 1.47 -23.43 6.31
C MET A 41 2.29 -22.38 5.57
N LYS A 42 3.44 -21.99 6.11
CA LYS A 42 4.33 -21.02 5.52
C LYS A 42 4.79 -21.45 4.12
N TYR A 43 5.18 -22.70 3.97
CA TYR A 43 5.60 -23.22 2.68
C TYR A 43 4.47 -23.24 1.65
N ASN A 44 3.29 -23.73 2.00
CA ASN A 44 2.20 -23.88 1.05
C ASN A 44 1.41 -22.60 0.78
N TYR A 45 1.20 -21.76 1.82
CA TYR A 45 0.39 -20.56 1.68
C TYR A 45 1.23 -19.35 1.22
N LEU A 46 2.40 -19.12 1.83
CA LEU A 46 3.24 -17.99 1.47
C LEU A 46 3.93 -18.17 0.12
N THR A 47 4.33 -19.39 -0.26
CA THR A 47 4.93 -19.61 -1.59
C THR A 47 3.92 -19.49 -2.73
N ALA A 48 2.63 -19.69 -2.46
CA ALA A 48 1.56 -19.56 -3.45
C ALA A 48 0.89 -18.18 -3.45
N ALA A 49 0.93 -17.45 -2.31
CA ALA A 49 0.30 -16.13 -2.13
C ALA A 49 1.29 -14.96 -2.17
N VAL A 50 2.58 -15.24 -2.05
CA VAL A 50 3.60 -14.18 -2.16
C VAL A 50 4.05 -14.12 -3.61
N ASP A 51 3.68 -13.05 -4.28
CA ASP A 51 4.39 -12.63 -5.49
C ASP A 51 5.89 -12.58 -5.13
N PRO A 52 6.76 -13.34 -5.84
CA PRO A 52 8.19 -13.36 -5.55
C PRO A 52 8.87 -11.99 -5.66
N ASN A 53 8.14 -10.98 -6.08
CA ASN A 53 8.62 -9.61 -6.13
C ASN A 53 7.71 -8.65 -5.34
N PRO A 54 7.82 -8.59 -3.99
CA PRO A 54 7.04 -7.66 -3.18
C PRO A 54 7.34 -6.18 -3.52
N GLU A 55 8.46 -5.89 -4.15
CA GLU A 55 8.76 -4.54 -4.65
C GLU A 55 7.87 -4.12 -5.82
N LYS A 56 7.30 -5.08 -6.54
CA LYS A 56 6.38 -4.82 -7.65
C LYS A 56 5.15 -4.02 -7.20
N TYR A 57 4.70 -4.25 -5.97
CA TYR A 57 3.50 -3.61 -5.39
C TYR A 57 3.84 -2.54 -4.35
N SER A 58 5.13 -2.23 -4.11
CA SER A 58 5.51 -1.19 -3.18
C SER A 58 5.44 0.18 -3.86
N ILE A 59 4.54 1.04 -3.36
CA ILE A 59 4.54 2.46 -3.74
C ILE A 59 5.61 3.18 -2.94
N SER A 60 6.57 3.77 -3.65
CA SER A 60 7.47 4.75 -3.06
C SER A 60 7.04 6.15 -3.47
N ILE A 61 6.44 6.89 -2.54
CA ILE A 61 6.07 8.30 -2.73
C ILE A 61 6.44 9.11 -1.50
N LEU A 62 7.08 10.25 -1.74
CA LEU A 62 7.47 11.22 -0.72
C LEU A 62 7.06 12.61 -1.17
N ASN A 63 6.56 13.43 -0.24
CA ASN A 63 6.38 14.85 -0.46
C ASN A 63 7.48 15.64 0.27
N TYR A 64 8.07 16.61 -0.41
CA TYR A 64 9.12 17.47 0.14
C TYR A 64 9.03 18.89 -0.46
N PRO A 65 9.15 19.93 0.39
CA PRO A 65 9.25 19.89 1.85
C PRO A 65 7.98 19.39 2.54
N ASN A 66 8.09 18.93 3.80
CA ASN A 66 6.99 18.62 4.69
C ASN A 66 7.48 18.77 6.16
N PRO A 67 7.02 19.77 6.94
CA PRO A 67 6.02 20.78 6.57
C PRO A 67 6.47 21.72 5.43
N PHE A 68 5.49 22.34 4.77
CA PHE A 68 5.72 23.29 3.66
C PHE A 68 4.84 24.54 3.80
N ASN A 69 5.22 25.65 3.12
CA ASN A 69 4.49 26.92 3.27
C ASN A 69 3.82 27.45 1.98
N SER A 70 4.28 27.12 0.81
CA SER A 70 3.66 27.57 -0.45
C SER A 70 3.42 26.45 -1.44
N GLN A 71 4.31 25.47 -1.45
CA GLN A 71 4.21 24.31 -2.35
C GLN A 71 4.99 23.12 -1.80
N THR A 72 4.63 21.94 -2.23
CA THR A 72 5.36 20.69 -1.98
C THR A 72 5.43 19.86 -3.24
N ASN A 73 6.54 19.15 -3.42
CA ASN A 73 6.76 18.27 -4.57
C ASN A 73 6.58 16.82 -4.15
N PHE A 74 5.73 16.11 -4.86
CA PHE A 74 5.57 14.67 -4.72
C PHE A 74 6.51 13.97 -5.68
N ARG A 75 7.46 13.21 -5.13
CA ARG A 75 8.36 12.35 -5.91
C ARG A 75 7.91 10.92 -5.76
N TYR A 76 7.67 10.23 -6.85
CA TYR A 76 7.26 8.83 -6.87
C TYR A 76 7.85 8.09 -8.07
N ASN A 77 7.81 6.77 -8.00
CA ASN A 77 8.25 5.91 -9.08
C ASN A 77 7.10 5.03 -9.57
N VAL A 78 6.93 4.98 -10.86
CA VAL A 78 6.00 4.06 -11.54
C VAL A 78 6.81 2.83 -11.94
N ASN A 79 6.59 1.71 -11.25
CA ASN A 79 7.41 0.50 -11.42
C ASN A 79 7.11 -0.22 -12.75
N GLU A 80 5.89 -0.10 -13.25
CA GLU A 80 5.43 -0.59 -14.55
C GLU A 80 4.33 0.33 -15.09
N ASN A 81 4.14 0.34 -16.41
CA ASN A 81 3.11 1.17 -17.03
C ASN A 81 1.74 0.92 -16.39
N SER A 82 1.13 1.93 -15.81
CA SER A 82 -0.13 1.78 -15.05
C SER A 82 -0.89 3.09 -14.89
N ASP A 83 -2.15 2.97 -14.48
CA ASP A 83 -2.93 4.12 -14.04
C ASP A 83 -2.37 4.65 -12.71
N VAL A 84 -2.20 5.96 -12.65
CA VAL A 84 -1.72 6.69 -11.48
C VAL A 84 -2.76 7.70 -11.05
N SER A 85 -3.13 7.65 -9.77
CA SER A 85 -4.00 8.64 -9.15
C SER A 85 -3.37 9.12 -7.85
N ILE A 86 -3.25 10.46 -7.70
CA ILE A 86 -2.82 11.12 -6.46
C ILE A 86 -3.89 12.13 -6.10
N VAL A 87 -4.54 11.92 -4.96
CA VAL A 87 -5.63 12.76 -4.48
C VAL A 87 -5.29 13.30 -3.10
N ILE A 88 -5.56 14.59 -2.89
CA ILE A 88 -5.36 15.29 -1.62
C ILE A 88 -6.71 15.44 -0.94
N TYR A 89 -6.74 15.14 0.35
CA TYR A 89 -7.92 15.21 1.22
C TYR A 89 -7.66 16.12 2.41
N ASP A 90 -8.71 16.71 2.92
CA ASP A 90 -8.68 17.34 4.24
C ASP A 90 -8.78 16.29 5.37
N VAL A 91 -8.72 16.74 6.63
CA VAL A 91 -8.82 15.84 7.80
C VAL A 91 -10.21 15.21 7.99
N LYS A 92 -11.23 15.70 7.29
CA LYS A 92 -12.60 15.15 7.29
C LYS A 92 -12.79 14.10 6.19
N GLY A 93 -11.75 13.89 5.33
CA GLY A 93 -11.81 12.98 4.20
C GLY A 93 -12.45 13.60 2.94
N ALA A 94 -12.74 14.92 2.94
CA ALA A 94 -13.23 15.58 1.75
C ALA A 94 -12.10 15.79 0.74
N VAL A 95 -12.39 15.56 -0.53
CA VAL A 95 -11.43 15.79 -1.62
C VAL A 95 -11.12 17.27 -1.75
N VAL A 96 -9.83 17.59 -1.71
CA VAL A 96 -9.31 18.95 -1.91
C VAL A 96 -8.78 19.12 -3.33
N LYS A 97 -7.98 18.17 -3.80
CA LYS A 97 -7.33 18.25 -5.11
C LYS A 97 -7.09 16.88 -5.72
N HIS A 98 -7.47 16.73 -6.98
CA HIS A 98 -6.96 15.66 -7.84
C HIS A 98 -5.66 16.15 -8.46
N LEU A 99 -4.53 15.67 -7.94
CA LEU A 99 -3.22 16.14 -8.35
C LEU A 99 -2.71 15.41 -9.59
N VAL A 100 -2.98 14.10 -9.68
CA VAL A 100 -2.70 13.23 -10.82
C VAL A 100 -3.86 12.28 -11.01
N ASN A 101 -4.25 12.06 -12.26
CA ASN A 101 -5.25 11.04 -12.64
C ASN A 101 -5.06 10.69 -14.11
N GLU A 102 -4.04 9.88 -14.40
CA GLU A 102 -3.68 9.54 -15.78
C GLU A 102 -2.88 8.23 -15.85
N TYR A 103 -2.84 7.64 -17.04
CA TYR A 103 -1.96 6.51 -17.35
C TYR A 103 -0.53 7.00 -17.55
N GLN A 104 0.41 6.39 -16.82
CA GLN A 104 1.81 6.77 -16.87
C GLN A 104 2.71 5.58 -17.20
N THR A 105 3.75 5.86 -17.96
CA THR A 105 4.80 4.88 -18.27
C THR A 105 5.76 4.73 -17.10
N LYS A 106 6.40 3.56 -17.01
CA LYS A 106 7.44 3.25 -16.02
C LYS A 106 8.48 4.36 -15.93
N GLY A 107 8.88 4.69 -14.71
CA GLY A 107 9.96 5.63 -14.40
C GLY A 107 9.66 6.58 -13.26
N PRO A 108 10.64 7.41 -12.88
CA PRO A 108 10.49 8.42 -11.83
C PRO A 108 9.61 9.58 -12.32
N ARG A 109 8.81 10.13 -11.38
CA ARG A 109 7.90 11.25 -11.61
C ARG A 109 7.98 12.26 -10.49
N ILE A 110 7.69 13.50 -10.84
CA ILE A 110 7.54 14.60 -9.89
C ILE A 110 6.30 15.39 -10.28
N VAL A 111 5.46 15.71 -9.28
CA VAL A 111 4.34 16.62 -9.44
C VAL A 111 4.30 17.59 -8.27
N THR A 112 3.96 18.83 -8.53
CA THR A 112 3.92 19.92 -7.53
C THR A 112 2.49 20.26 -7.15
N TRP A 113 2.23 20.38 -5.85
CA TRP A 113 1.03 20.99 -5.33
C TRP A 113 1.31 22.38 -4.75
N ASN A 114 0.62 23.38 -5.24
CA ASN A 114 0.74 24.79 -4.88
C ASN A 114 -0.41 25.27 -3.98
N VAL A 115 -0.88 24.42 -3.08
CA VAL A 115 -1.94 24.67 -2.07
C VAL A 115 -3.27 25.17 -2.63
N THR A 116 -3.59 24.79 -3.87
CA THR A 116 -4.88 25.08 -4.50
C THR A 116 -5.79 23.87 -4.52
N ALA A 117 -7.07 24.09 -4.22
CA ALA A 117 -8.13 23.09 -4.42
C ALA A 117 -8.50 22.97 -5.91
N ASP A 118 -9.28 21.96 -6.27
CA ASP A 118 -9.79 21.78 -7.64
C ASP A 118 -10.61 22.98 -8.15
N ILE A 119 -11.27 23.68 -7.23
CA ILE A 119 -12.03 24.91 -7.53
C ILE A 119 -11.14 26.16 -7.71
N GLY A 120 -9.80 26.01 -7.72
CA GLY A 120 -8.84 27.09 -7.92
C GLY A 120 -8.60 27.99 -6.70
N LYS A 121 -9.24 27.74 -5.56
CA LYS A 121 -9.04 28.52 -4.33
C LYS A 121 -7.86 27.97 -3.52
N THR A 122 -7.08 28.89 -2.93
CA THR A 122 -6.04 28.52 -1.96
C THR A 122 -6.67 27.92 -0.71
N VAL A 123 -6.09 26.83 -0.20
CA VAL A 123 -6.57 26.16 1.00
C VAL A 123 -5.96 26.78 2.27
N SER A 124 -6.56 26.52 3.42
CA SER A 124 -6.09 26.99 4.73
C SER A 124 -4.88 26.18 5.21
N SER A 125 -4.07 26.78 6.08
CA SER A 125 -3.02 26.05 6.82
C SER A 125 -3.64 24.90 7.61
N GLY A 126 -2.95 23.78 7.67
CA GLY A 126 -3.45 22.62 8.41
C GLY A 126 -2.83 21.30 7.98
N VAL A 127 -3.41 20.25 8.49
CA VAL A 127 -3.06 18.86 8.15
C VAL A 127 -3.88 18.40 6.97
N TYR A 128 -3.21 17.81 6.00
CA TYR A 128 -3.80 17.18 4.82
C TYR A 128 -3.33 15.74 4.70
N LEU A 129 -4.14 14.92 4.06
CA LEU A 129 -3.77 13.57 3.67
C LEU A 129 -3.61 13.52 2.15
N TYR A 130 -2.66 12.76 1.67
CA TYR A 130 -2.64 12.40 0.25
C TYR A 130 -2.69 10.90 0.09
N GLN A 131 -3.48 10.46 -0.85
CA GLN A 131 -3.56 9.06 -1.25
C GLN A 131 -3.00 8.92 -2.66
N ALA A 132 -1.99 8.08 -2.79
CA ALA A 132 -1.45 7.68 -4.07
C ALA A 132 -1.92 6.26 -4.40
N ARG A 133 -2.42 6.09 -5.60
CA ARG A 133 -2.74 4.79 -6.19
C ARG A 133 -1.90 4.65 -7.46
N ILE A 134 -1.08 3.61 -7.53
CA ILE A 134 -0.22 3.31 -8.67
C ILE A 134 -0.43 1.84 -9.00
N GLY A 135 -1.05 1.56 -10.14
CA GLY A 135 -1.51 0.22 -10.49
C GLY A 135 -2.45 -0.34 -9.41
N GLY A 136 -2.18 -1.54 -8.93
CA GLY A 136 -2.99 -2.21 -7.88
C GLY A 136 -2.70 -1.78 -6.44
N SER A 137 -1.70 -0.93 -6.21
CA SER A 137 -1.22 -0.55 -4.88
C SER A 137 -1.77 0.81 -4.43
N VAL A 138 -2.03 0.96 -3.13
CA VAL A 138 -2.54 2.20 -2.53
C VAL A 138 -1.70 2.57 -1.30
N LEU A 139 -1.32 3.84 -1.20
CA LEU A 139 -0.60 4.38 -0.04
C LEU A 139 -1.21 5.72 0.37
N THR A 140 -1.45 5.90 1.66
CA THR A 140 -1.93 7.17 2.23
C THR A 140 -0.92 7.70 3.24
N LYS A 141 -0.58 8.98 3.13
CA LYS A 141 0.33 9.67 4.07
C LYS A 141 -0.20 11.04 4.45
N LYS A 142 0.35 11.56 5.55
CA LYS A 142 0.05 12.87 6.11
C LYS A 142 1.07 13.89 5.63
N MET A 143 0.61 15.13 5.41
CA MET A 143 1.44 16.30 5.18
C MET A 143 0.90 17.51 5.94
N ILE A 144 1.75 18.52 6.19
CA ILE A 144 1.44 19.69 6.98
C ILE A 144 1.73 20.95 6.16
N TYR A 145 0.69 21.74 5.92
CA TYR A 145 0.79 23.05 5.31
C TYR A 145 0.82 24.13 6.37
N LEU A 146 1.83 24.98 6.35
CA LEU A 146 2.01 26.14 7.22
C LEU A 146 1.99 27.41 6.35
N LYS A 147 1.20 28.39 6.75
CA LYS A 147 1.15 29.68 6.05
C LYS A 147 2.14 30.65 6.69
#